data_40f25ae93600d9120ff84f0898ba915a
#
_entry.id   40f25ae93600d9120ff84f0898ba915a
#
_cell.length_a   1.000
_cell.length_b   1.000
_cell.length_c   1.000
_cell.angle_alpha   90.00
_cell.angle_beta   90.00
_cell.angle_gamma   90.00
#
_symmetry.space_group_name_H-M   'P 1'
#
loop_
_entity.id
_entity.type
_entity.pdbx_description
1 polymer ?
#
loop_
_entity_poly.entity_id
_entity_poly.type
_entity_poly.pdbx_seq_one_letter_code
_entity_poly.pdbx_strand_id
1 'polypeptide(L)'
;MSYMKAATAHINLDALAHNLARIKHKAPISKVMAVVKANGYGHGLRHIAKNAEGADAFGVARIEEALQLRASGVVKPILLLEGFYSANDLPVLVTNNIQTVVHCYEQLDALEQAELEGPVVVWLKVDSGMHRLGVREEQYQEFVERLHRCDNVAKPLRYMSHFGCADELDNPMTKQQIELFLSLTEGCNGERSMAASAGLLEWQSSQLDWVRPGIIMYGVSPFGDKTAADMALSL
;
A
#
# COMPACT_ATOMS: atom_id res chain seq x y z
N MET A 1 -16.26 -45.02 11.95
CA MET A 1 -15.53 -44.22 10.99
C MET A 1 -15.09 -42.95 11.71
N SER A 2 -13.79 -42.77 11.96
CA SER A 2 -13.26 -41.52 12.56
C SER A 2 -13.26 -40.46 11.47
N TYR A 3 -14.15 -39.46 11.58
CA TYR A 3 -14.06 -38.29 10.75
C TYR A 3 -12.76 -37.55 11.11
N MET A 4 -11.80 -37.52 10.20
CA MET A 4 -10.65 -36.61 10.35
C MET A 4 -11.20 -35.21 10.37
N LYS A 5 -11.05 -34.49 11.48
CA LYS A 5 -11.38 -33.06 11.54
C LYS A 5 -10.38 -32.33 10.64
N ALA A 6 -10.88 -31.54 9.69
CA ALA A 6 -10.06 -30.64 8.92
C ALA A 6 -9.37 -29.64 9.87
N ALA A 7 -8.17 -29.18 9.50
CA ALA A 7 -7.52 -28.10 10.23
C ALA A 7 -8.42 -26.86 10.27
N THR A 8 -8.50 -26.20 11.42
CA THR A 8 -9.30 -24.99 11.61
C THR A 8 -8.39 -23.85 11.99
N ALA A 9 -8.49 -22.73 11.26
CA ALA A 9 -7.84 -21.47 11.62
C ALA A 9 -8.82 -20.60 12.40
N HIS A 10 -8.41 -20.14 13.58
CA HIS A 10 -9.17 -19.18 14.38
C HIS A 10 -8.62 -17.78 14.14
N ILE A 11 -9.44 -16.87 13.60
CA ILE A 11 -9.05 -15.47 13.34
C ILE A 11 -9.56 -14.62 14.50
N ASN A 12 -8.64 -14.01 15.23
CA ASN A 12 -8.94 -13.14 16.36
C ASN A 12 -9.10 -11.69 15.88
N LEU A 13 -10.33 -11.21 15.79
CA LEU A 13 -10.63 -9.85 15.32
C LEU A 13 -10.32 -8.77 16.37
N ASP A 14 -10.35 -9.10 17.66
CA ASP A 14 -9.96 -8.17 18.72
C ASP A 14 -8.44 -7.91 18.66
N ALA A 15 -7.66 -8.93 18.31
CA ALA A 15 -6.23 -8.78 18.04
C ALA A 15 -5.97 -7.85 16.84
N LEU A 16 -6.74 -8.00 15.75
CA LEU A 16 -6.67 -7.09 14.60
C LEU A 16 -6.96 -5.63 15.00
N ALA A 17 -8.05 -5.41 15.75
CA ALA A 17 -8.44 -4.07 16.22
C ALA A 17 -7.37 -3.48 17.16
N HIS A 18 -6.82 -4.27 18.07
CA HIS A 18 -5.72 -3.89 18.95
C HIS A 18 -4.48 -3.46 18.13
N ASN A 19 -4.07 -4.27 17.15
CA ASN A 19 -2.90 -3.98 16.33
C ASN A 19 -3.09 -2.71 15.50
N LEU A 20 -4.26 -2.47 14.94
CA LEU A 20 -4.59 -1.23 14.24
C LEU A 20 -4.52 -0.01 15.16
N ALA A 21 -5.01 -0.12 16.41
CA ALA A 21 -4.90 0.94 17.41
C ALA A 21 -3.42 1.23 17.76
N ARG A 22 -2.58 0.19 17.87
CA ARG A 22 -1.13 0.35 18.09
C ARG A 22 -0.44 1.01 16.91
N ILE A 23 -0.80 0.64 15.68
CA ILE A 23 -0.30 1.27 14.45
C ILE A 23 -0.66 2.76 14.45
N LYS A 24 -1.90 3.12 14.73
CA LYS A 24 -2.35 4.52 14.79
C LYS A 24 -1.63 5.31 15.89
N HIS A 25 -1.36 4.68 17.03
CA HIS A 25 -0.58 5.31 18.12
C HIS A 25 0.88 5.57 17.69
N LYS A 26 1.49 4.67 16.91
CA LYS A 26 2.87 4.83 16.39
C LYS A 26 2.98 5.87 15.28
N ALA A 27 1.95 6.02 14.45
CA ALA A 27 1.88 7.00 13.36
C ALA A 27 0.62 7.88 13.48
N PRO A 28 0.52 8.74 14.50
CA PRO A 28 -0.72 9.44 14.87
C PRO A 28 -1.21 10.44 13.84
N ILE A 29 -0.31 11.01 13.05
CA ILE A 29 -0.64 12.00 12.00
C ILE A 29 -0.88 11.37 10.63
N SER A 30 -0.40 10.15 10.41
CA SER A 30 -0.56 9.46 9.13
C SER A 30 -1.90 8.76 9.02
N LYS A 31 -2.44 8.72 7.82
CA LYS A 31 -3.53 7.81 7.45
C LYS A 31 -3.03 6.38 7.33
N VAL A 32 -3.88 5.41 7.63
CA VAL A 32 -3.53 3.99 7.61
C VAL A 32 -4.14 3.31 6.39
N MET A 33 -3.30 2.87 5.46
CA MET A 33 -3.70 1.98 4.37
C MET A 33 -3.41 0.54 4.78
N ALA A 34 -4.43 -0.17 5.23
CA ALA A 34 -4.32 -1.57 5.63
C ALA A 34 -4.02 -2.46 4.41
N VAL A 35 -2.87 -3.15 4.42
CA VAL A 35 -2.50 -4.05 3.32
C VAL A 35 -3.13 -5.42 3.54
N VAL A 36 -4.10 -5.76 2.69
CA VAL A 36 -4.92 -6.96 2.80
C VAL A 36 -4.78 -7.91 1.60
N LYS A 37 -3.73 -7.74 0.80
CA LYS A 37 -3.41 -8.61 -0.35
C LYS A 37 -3.23 -10.08 0.05
N ALA A 38 -3.20 -10.98 -0.93
CA ALA A 38 -3.07 -12.42 -0.73
C ALA A 38 -4.12 -12.97 0.25
N ASN A 39 -5.40 -12.64 -0.04
CA ASN A 39 -6.53 -13.05 0.81
C ASN A 39 -6.39 -12.59 2.27
N GLY A 40 -5.97 -11.34 2.52
CA GLY A 40 -5.73 -10.83 3.86
C GLY A 40 -4.60 -11.58 4.56
N TYR A 41 -3.47 -11.82 3.87
CA TYR A 41 -2.36 -12.66 4.35
C TYR A 41 -2.83 -14.07 4.78
N GLY A 42 -3.83 -14.61 4.08
CA GLY A 42 -4.41 -15.91 4.39
C GLY A 42 -5.55 -15.90 5.42
N HIS A 43 -5.85 -14.74 6.03
CA HIS A 43 -6.87 -14.59 7.09
C HIS A 43 -8.29 -14.33 6.56
N GLY A 44 -8.45 -14.22 5.25
CA GLY A 44 -9.75 -13.96 4.63
C GLY A 44 -9.97 -12.48 4.30
N LEU A 45 -9.77 -12.10 3.04
CA LEU A 45 -9.78 -10.72 2.55
C LEU A 45 -11.00 -9.91 3.02
N ARG A 46 -12.20 -10.43 2.75
CA ARG A 46 -13.46 -9.73 3.08
C ARG A 46 -13.66 -9.60 4.58
N HIS A 47 -13.27 -10.63 5.32
CA HIS A 47 -13.45 -10.68 6.77
C HIS A 47 -12.54 -9.66 7.46
N ILE A 48 -11.26 -9.65 7.09
CA ILE A 48 -10.29 -8.66 7.60
C ILE A 48 -10.73 -7.24 7.23
N ALA A 49 -11.04 -6.96 5.97
CA ALA A 49 -11.40 -5.60 5.55
C ALA A 49 -12.66 -5.05 6.24
N LYS A 50 -13.68 -5.90 6.48
CA LYS A 50 -14.90 -5.48 7.20
C LYS A 50 -14.65 -5.13 8.66
N ASN A 51 -13.65 -5.73 9.29
CA ASN A 51 -13.34 -5.54 10.71
C ASN A 51 -12.12 -4.64 10.96
N ALA A 52 -11.48 -4.14 9.91
CA ALA A 52 -10.37 -3.18 9.99
C ALA A 52 -10.90 -1.73 10.08
N GLU A 53 -11.66 -1.41 11.14
CA GLU A 53 -12.31 -0.10 11.31
C GLU A 53 -11.29 1.04 11.39
N GLY A 54 -10.14 0.81 12.02
CA GLY A 54 -9.04 1.77 12.14
C GLY A 54 -8.27 2.05 10.85
N ALA A 55 -8.56 1.37 9.75
CA ALA A 55 -7.96 1.64 8.45
C ALA A 55 -8.69 2.79 7.72
N ASP A 56 -7.93 3.68 7.07
CA ASP A 56 -8.47 4.76 6.23
C ASP A 56 -8.62 4.32 4.76
N ALA A 57 -7.83 3.33 4.33
CA ALA A 57 -7.86 2.73 2.99
C ALA A 57 -7.38 1.28 3.02
N PHE A 58 -7.51 0.58 1.89
CA PHE A 58 -7.01 -0.77 1.70
C PHE A 58 -6.01 -0.84 0.56
N GLY A 59 -4.91 -1.60 0.76
CA GLY A 59 -3.95 -1.92 -0.28
C GLY A 59 -4.05 -3.39 -0.66
N VAL A 60 -4.21 -3.67 -1.95
CA VAL A 60 -4.30 -5.01 -2.53
C VAL A 60 -3.29 -5.19 -3.66
N ALA A 61 -3.00 -6.42 -4.09
CA ALA A 61 -2.11 -6.68 -5.20
C ALA A 61 -2.86 -6.73 -6.53
N ARG A 62 -4.04 -7.34 -6.55
CA ARG A 62 -4.77 -7.69 -7.76
C ARG A 62 -6.11 -6.95 -7.84
N ILE A 63 -6.55 -6.68 -9.08
CA ILE A 63 -7.84 -6.06 -9.34
C ILE A 63 -9.00 -6.94 -8.84
N GLU A 64 -8.87 -8.26 -8.91
CA GLU A 64 -9.88 -9.20 -8.43
C GLU A 64 -10.08 -9.08 -6.92
N GLU A 65 -9.02 -8.82 -6.15
CA GLU A 65 -9.13 -8.56 -4.71
C GLU A 65 -9.89 -7.26 -4.45
N ALA A 66 -9.58 -6.20 -5.20
CA ALA A 66 -10.29 -4.93 -5.11
C ALA A 66 -11.78 -5.07 -5.42
N LEU A 67 -12.12 -5.79 -6.48
CA LEU A 67 -13.52 -6.07 -6.87
C LEU A 67 -14.24 -6.91 -5.81
N GLN A 68 -13.57 -7.90 -5.21
CA GLN A 68 -14.14 -8.67 -4.10
C GLN A 68 -14.43 -7.78 -2.88
N LEU A 69 -13.58 -6.81 -2.58
CA LEU A 69 -13.82 -5.84 -1.51
C LEU A 69 -15.03 -4.96 -1.83
N ARG A 70 -15.11 -4.41 -3.05
CA ARG A 70 -16.28 -3.63 -3.50
C ARG A 70 -17.57 -4.42 -3.43
N ALA A 71 -17.58 -5.65 -3.94
CA ALA A 71 -18.73 -6.54 -3.87
C ALA A 71 -19.15 -6.91 -2.43
N SER A 72 -18.22 -6.79 -1.47
CA SER A 72 -18.52 -7.01 -0.05
C SER A 72 -19.01 -5.76 0.69
N GLY A 73 -19.16 -4.62 0.00
CA GLY A 73 -19.66 -3.36 0.55
C GLY A 73 -18.58 -2.44 1.11
N VAL A 74 -17.30 -2.68 0.84
CA VAL A 74 -16.22 -1.76 1.24
C VAL A 74 -16.31 -0.49 0.40
N VAL A 75 -16.48 0.67 1.05
CA VAL A 75 -16.56 2.00 0.41
C VAL A 75 -15.26 2.81 0.54
N LYS A 76 -14.41 2.47 1.52
CA LYS A 76 -13.11 3.13 1.72
C LYS A 76 -12.24 3.03 0.45
N PRO A 77 -11.28 3.95 0.23
CA PRO A 77 -10.34 3.88 -0.90
C PRO A 77 -9.64 2.52 -0.97
N ILE A 78 -9.44 2.01 -2.18
CA ILE A 78 -8.67 0.78 -2.44
C ILE A 78 -7.59 1.11 -3.45
N LEU A 79 -6.35 0.71 -3.17
CA LEU A 79 -5.18 0.92 -4.03
C LEU A 79 -4.63 -0.41 -4.54
N LEU A 80 -4.43 -0.51 -5.86
CA LEU A 80 -3.62 -1.56 -6.47
C LEU A 80 -2.15 -1.23 -6.28
N LEU A 81 -1.45 -1.96 -5.40
CA LEU A 81 -0.05 -1.70 -5.01
C LEU A 81 0.98 -2.03 -6.09
N GLU A 82 0.58 -2.80 -7.08
CA GLU A 82 1.39 -3.21 -8.23
C GLU A 82 0.90 -2.56 -9.54
N GLY A 83 -0.18 -1.75 -9.45
CA GLY A 83 -0.82 -1.17 -10.61
C GLY A 83 -1.76 -2.14 -11.34
N PHE A 84 -2.18 -1.77 -12.52
CA PHE A 84 -2.99 -2.59 -13.42
C PHE A 84 -2.09 -3.32 -14.43
N TYR A 85 -2.57 -4.44 -14.94
CA TYR A 85 -1.81 -5.29 -15.87
C TYR A 85 -2.22 -5.12 -17.33
N SER A 86 -3.43 -4.63 -17.57
CA SER A 86 -3.98 -4.42 -18.90
C SER A 86 -4.67 -3.06 -19.01
N ALA A 87 -4.59 -2.41 -20.15
CA ALA A 87 -5.38 -1.21 -20.46
C ALA A 87 -6.90 -1.45 -20.27
N ASN A 88 -7.36 -2.70 -20.47
CA ASN A 88 -8.76 -3.08 -20.25
C ASN A 88 -9.20 -3.00 -18.78
N ASP A 89 -8.25 -2.94 -17.84
CA ASP A 89 -8.56 -2.76 -16.41
C ASP A 89 -8.98 -1.31 -16.10
N LEU A 90 -8.54 -0.34 -16.87
CA LEU A 90 -8.71 1.09 -16.59
C LEU A 90 -10.18 1.53 -16.45
N PRO A 91 -11.12 1.13 -17.35
CA PRO A 91 -12.54 1.43 -17.18
C PRO A 91 -13.12 0.81 -15.91
N VAL A 92 -12.61 -0.39 -15.52
CA VAL A 92 -13.03 -1.08 -14.29
C VAL A 92 -12.56 -0.31 -13.05
N LEU A 93 -11.35 0.27 -13.08
CA LEU A 93 -10.84 1.11 -11.98
C LEU A 93 -11.72 2.34 -11.79
N VAL A 94 -12.09 3.04 -12.88
CA VAL A 94 -12.99 4.21 -12.84
C VAL A 94 -14.33 3.84 -12.24
N THR A 95 -15.01 2.85 -12.83
CA THR A 95 -16.36 2.42 -12.44
C THR A 95 -16.44 2.00 -10.96
N ASN A 96 -15.37 1.38 -10.45
CA ASN A 96 -15.33 0.86 -9.08
C ASN A 96 -14.58 1.78 -8.10
N ASN A 97 -14.16 2.97 -8.53
CA ASN A 97 -13.39 3.92 -7.72
C ASN A 97 -12.17 3.25 -7.06
N ILE A 98 -11.39 2.55 -7.88
CA ILE A 98 -10.15 1.87 -7.45
C ILE A 98 -8.95 2.73 -7.88
N GLN A 99 -8.06 3.01 -6.95
CA GLN A 99 -6.82 3.73 -7.20
C GLN A 99 -5.74 2.78 -7.73
N THR A 100 -4.79 3.31 -8.47
CA THR A 100 -3.71 2.51 -9.06
C THR A 100 -2.34 3.11 -8.83
N VAL A 101 -1.34 2.25 -8.79
CA VAL A 101 0.07 2.63 -8.92
C VAL A 101 0.41 2.70 -10.40
N VAL A 102 1.30 3.62 -10.76
CA VAL A 102 2.04 3.66 -12.04
C VAL A 102 3.53 3.56 -11.74
N HIS A 103 4.22 2.64 -12.42
CA HIS A 103 5.63 2.36 -12.15
C HIS A 103 6.45 1.98 -13.39
N CYS A 104 5.83 1.92 -14.58
CA CYS A 104 6.49 1.58 -15.85
C CYS A 104 5.83 2.32 -17.02
N TYR A 105 6.52 2.39 -18.15
CA TYR A 105 6.04 3.08 -19.35
C TYR A 105 4.76 2.47 -19.90
N GLU A 106 4.62 1.15 -19.88
CA GLU A 106 3.43 0.45 -20.36
C GLU A 106 2.15 0.91 -19.65
N GLN A 107 2.23 1.16 -18.33
CA GLN A 107 1.10 1.69 -17.57
C GLN A 107 0.86 3.18 -17.87
N LEU A 108 1.91 3.96 -18.02
CA LEU A 108 1.81 5.38 -18.37
C LEU A 108 1.20 5.57 -19.75
N ASP A 109 1.72 4.87 -20.77
CA ASP A 109 1.23 4.92 -22.14
C ASP A 109 -0.24 4.47 -22.24
N ALA A 110 -0.59 3.41 -21.51
CA ALA A 110 -1.97 2.91 -21.45
C ALA A 110 -2.93 3.95 -20.87
N LEU A 111 -2.53 4.67 -19.81
CA LEU A 111 -3.33 5.75 -19.24
C LEU A 111 -3.51 6.91 -20.21
N GLU A 112 -2.46 7.32 -20.91
CA GLU A 112 -2.54 8.43 -21.88
C GLU A 112 -3.42 8.11 -23.09
N GLN A 113 -3.44 6.85 -23.51
CA GLN A 113 -4.19 6.40 -24.69
C GLN A 113 -5.62 5.97 -24.37
N ALA A 114 -5.98 5.83 -23.10
CA ALA A 114 -7.29 5.33 -22.72
C ALA A 114 -8.38 6.40 -22.94
N GLU A 115 -9.56 5.95 -23.37
CA GLU A 115 -10.79 6.73 -23.36
C GLU A 115 -11.60 6.34 -22.12
N LEU A 116 -11.57 7.20 -21.08
CA LEU A 116 -12.19 6.92 -19.78
C LEU A 116 -13.31 7.92 -19.50
N GLU A 117 -14.36 7.46 -18.80
CA GLU A 117 -15.48 8.29 -18.35
C GLU A 117 -15.10 9.26 -17.21
N GLY A 118 -13.94 9.09 -16.60
CA GLY A 118 -13.43 9.94 -15.53
C GLY A 118 -12.00 9.58 -15.14
N PRO A 119 -11.32 10.45 -14.38
CA PRO A 119 -9.94 10.26 -14.02
C PRO A 119 -9.75 9.20 -12.92
N VAL A 120 -8.62 8.49 -12.97
CA VAL A 120 -8.17 7.54 -11.96
C VAL A 120 -7.21 8.22 -10.97
N VAL A 121 -7.35 7.93 -9.69
CA VAL A 121 -6.35 8.36 -8.69
C VAL A 121 -5.10 7.52 -8.85
N VAL A 122 -3.99 8.18 -9.19
CA VAL A 122 -2.69 7.56 -9.47
C VAL A 122 -1.68 7.86 -8.37
N TRP A 123 -0.95 6.83 -7.99
CA TRP A 123 0.24 6.89 -7.16
C TRP A 123 1.47 6.60 -8.03
N LEU A 124 2.30 7.60 -8.29
CA LEU A 124 3.58 7.37 -8.93
C LEU A 124 4.50 6.61 -7.96
N LYS A 125 4.89 5.42 -8.34
CA LYS A 125 5.78 4.60 -7.53
C LYS A 125 7.23 4.83 -7.94
N VAL A 126 8.03 5.31 -6.99
CA VAL A 126 9.46 5.60 -7.15
C VAL A 126 10.28 4.43 -6.63
N ASP A 127 11.21 3.94 -7.44
CA ASP A 127 12.24 3.02 -6.99
C ASP A 127 13.39 3.81 -6.36
N SER A 128 13.35 3.96 -5.06
CA SER A 128 14.37 4.67 -4.30
C SER A 128 15.53 3.76 -3.83
N GLY A 129 15.60 2.51 -4.34
CA GLY A 129 16.70 1.60 -4.03
C GLY A 129 16.32 0.14 -3.75
N MET A 130 15.05 -0.23 -3.76
CA MET A 130 14.62 -1.63 -3.60
C MET A 130 14.80 -2.46 -4.87
N HIS A 131 14.75 -1.82 -6.05
CA HIS A 131 14.95 -2.42 -7.37
C HIS A 131 14.00 -3.59 -7.70
N ARG A 132 12.73 -3.42 -7.34
CA ARG A 132 11.68 -4.39 -7.68
C ARG A 132 10.64 -3.81 -8.64
N LEU A 133 9.98 -2.72 -8.26
CA LEU A 133 8.99 -1.96 -9.03
C LEU A 133 9.13 -0.48 -8.72
N GLY A 134 9.03 0.36 -9.72
CA GLY A 134 9.09 1.81 -9.56
C GLY A 134 9.89 2.47 -10.69
N VAL A 135 9.60 3.74 -10.91
CA VAL A 135 10.41 4.58 -11.81
C VAL A 135 11.70 4.97 -11.09
N ARG A 136 12.79 4.95 -11.79
CA ARG A 136 14.10 5.37 -11.26
C ARG A 136 14.21 6.89 -11.29
N GLU A 137 15.21 7.43 -10.58
CA GLU A 137 15.48 8.86 -10.48
C GLU A 137 15.55 9.51 -11.86
N GLU A 138 16.25 8.89 -12.83
CA GLU A 138 16.44 9.43 -14.18
C GLU A 138 15.14 9.53 -14.98
N GLN A 139 14.13 8.74 -14.64
CA GLN A 139 12.83 8.70 -15.30
C GLN A 139 11.79 9.56 -14.57
N TYR A 140 12.04 9.93 -13.32
CA TYR A 140 11.06 10.52 -12.43
C TYR A 140 10.42 11.78 -13.00
N GLN A 141 11.22 12.71 -13.50
CA GLN A 141 10.73 13.98 -14.02
C GLN A 141 9.82 13.78 -15.24
N GLU A 142 10.19 12.90 -16.16
CA GLU A 142 9.38 12.58 -17.34
C GLU A 142 8.01 12.01 -16.92
N PHE A 143 7.99 11.05 -15.98
CA PHE A 143 6.74 10.47 -15.49
C PHE A 143 5.85 11.50 -14.81
N VAL A 144 6.40 12.36 -13.96
CA VAL A 144 5.67 13.44 -13.29
C VAL A 144 5.01 14.37 -14.32
N GLU A 145 5.77 14.81 -15.32
CA GLU A 145 5.27 15.73 -16.35
C GLU A 145 4.17 15.09 -17.20
N ARG A 146 4.35 13.83 -17.62
CA ARG A 146 3.38 13.11 -18.44
C ARG A 146 2.10 12.83 -17.63
N LEU A 147 2.21 12.34 -16.40
CA LEU A 147 1.06 12.12 -15.52
C LEU A 147 0.33 13.42 -15.18
N HIS A 148 1.04 14.54 -15.01
CA HIS A 148 0.39 15.84 -14.79
C HIS A 148 -0.40 16.35 -16.01
N ARG A 149 0.05 16.04 -17.23
CA ARG A 149 -0.64 16.42 -18.47
C ARG A 149 -1.78 15.46 -18.86
N CYS A 150 -1.77 14.25 -18.33
CA CYS A 150 -2.78 13.24 -18.64
C CYS A 150 -4.12 13.57 -17.97
N ASP A 151 -5.17 13.77 -18.74
CA ASP A 151 -6.53 14.07 -18.26
C ASP A 151 -7.18 12.89 -17.55
N ASN A 152 -6.73 11.66 -17.86
CA ASN A 152 -7.17 10.42 -17.20
C ASN A 152 -6.61 10.25 -15.77
N VAL A 153 -5.74 11.17 -15.31
CA VAL A 153 -5.14 11.14 -13.98
C VAL A 153 -5.76 12.20 -13.07
N ALA A 154 -6.37 11.78 -11.97
CA ALA A 154 -6.90 12.67 -10.96
C ALA A 154 -5.78 13.47 -10.26
N LYS A 155 -6.05 14.75 -10.01
CA LYS A 155 -5.09 15.65 -9.34
C LYS A 155 -5.51 15.91 -7.89
N PRO A 156 -4.53 16.11 -6.99
CA PRO A 156 -3.08 16.06 -7.21
C PRO A 156 -2.57 14.62 -7.40
N LEU A 157 -1.46 14.47 -8.16
CA LEU A 157 -0.72 13.20 -8.28
C LEU A 157 -0.17 12.80 -6.90
N ARG A 158 -0.22 11.51 -6.56
CA ARG A 158 0.31 10.98 -5.31
C ARG A 158 1.60 10.20 -5.54
N TYR A 159 2.41 10.05 -4.50
CA TYR A 159 3.75 9.48 -4.61
C TYR A 159 3.96 8.38 -3.58
N MET A 160 4.63 7.31 -3.99
CA MET A 160 4.99 6.25 -3.06
C MET A 160 6.34 5.60 -3.38
N SER A 161 6.95 5.02 -2.36
CA SER A 161 8.10 4.13 -2.48
C SER A 161 7.96 2.92 -1.56
N HIS A 162 8.96 2.07 -1.52
CA HIS A 162 9.02 0.91 -0.63
C HIS A 162 10.45 0.59 -0.26
N PHE A 163 10.67 0.15 0.98
CA PHE A 163 11.99 -0.19 1.48
C PHE A 163 12.45 -1.58 1.06
N GLY A 164 13.74 -1.71 0.82
CA GLY A 164 14.39 -3.00 0.57
C GLY A 164 14.69 -3.77 1.86
N CYS A 165 15.11 -3.05 2.92
CA CYS A 165 15.64 -3.64 4.16
C CYS A 165 15.38 -2.77 5.40
N ALA A 166 14.15 -2.25 5.58
CA ALA A 166 13.81 -1.41 6.73
C ALA A 166 13.84 -2.15 8.08
N ASP A 167 13.90 -3.46 8.06
CA ASP A 167 14.09 -4.35 9.21
C ASP A 167 15.55 -4.48 9.65
N GLU A 168 16.50 -4.09 8.81
CA GLU A 168 17.93 -4.04 9.11
C GLU A 168 18.31 -2.63 9.58
N LEU A 169 18.21 -2.36 10.89
CA LEU A 169 18.34 -1.00 11.44
C LEU A 169 19.72 -0.36 11.24
N ASP A 170 20.77 -1.17 11.16
CA ASP A 170 22.16 -0.71 10.94
C ASP A 170 22.50 -0.55 9.44
N ASN A 171 21.59 -0.96 8.54
CA ASN A 171 21.83 -0.85 7.11
C ASN A 171 21.55 0.58 6.62
N PRO A 172 22.54 1.27 6.03
CA PRO A 172 22.38 2.65 5.58
C PRO A 172 21.41 2.83 4.42
N MET A 173 21.06 1.74 3.70
CA MET A 173 20.18 1.78 2.54
C MET A 173 18.82 2.43 2.86
N THR A 174 18.19 2.09 4.00
CA THR A 174 16.89 2.64 4.35
C THR A 174 16.92 4.15 4.50
N LYS A 175 17.98 4.70 5.11
CA LYS A 175 18.18 6.15 5.21
C LYS A 175 18.38 6.79 3.83
N GLN A 176 19.20 6.20 2.98
CA GLN A 176 19.43 6.65 1.59
C GLN A 176 18.13 6.65 0.79
N GLN A 177 17.30 5.60 0.93
CA GLN A 177 16.00 5.53 0.28
C GLN A 177 15.03 6.63 0.74
N ILE A 178 15.05 6.99 2.03
CA ILE A 178 14.26 8.10 2.57
C ILE A 178 14.72 9.43 1.98
N GLU A 179 16.03 9.70 2.03
CA GLU A 179 16.63 10.93 1.53
C GLU A 179 16.33 11.13 0.04
N LEU A 180 16.52 10.11 -0.78
CA LEU A 180 16.21 10.17 -2.21
C LEU A 180 14.72 10.42 -2.46
N PHE A 181 13.82 9.67 -1.80
CA PHE A 181 12.39 9.83 -2.00
C PHE A 181 11.89 11.23 -1.60
N LEU A 182 12.40 11.75 -0.47
CA LEU A 182 12.03 13.08 0.00
C LEU A 182 12.56 14.17 -0.94
N SER A 183 13.78 14.07 -1.45
CA SER A 183 14.34 15.03 -2.41
C SER A 183 13.56 15.06 -3.72
N LEU A 184 13.21 13.89 -4.27
CA LEU A 184 12.44 13.80 -5.51
C LEU A 184 11.01 14.34 -5.34
N THR A 185 10.42 14.22 -4.16
CA THR A 185 9.04 14.67 -3.89
C THR A 185 8.97 16.00 -3.14
N GLU A 186 10.07 16.74 -3.05
CA GLU A 186 10.08 18.07 -2.47
C GLU A 186 9.19 19.04 -3.26
N GLY A 187 8.36 19.82 -2.57
CA GLY A 187 7.44 20.75 -3.19
C GLY A 187 6.23 20.13 -3.91
N CYS A 188 6.10 18.80 -3.93
CA CYS A 188 4.92 18.15 -4.49
C CYS A 188 3.69 18.39 -3.60
N ASN A 189 2.54 18.70 -4.24
CA ASN A 189 1.28 18.95 -3.51
C ASN A 189 0.48 17.67 -3.20
N GLY A 190 0.93 16.51 -3.69
CA GLY A 190 0.25 15.23 -3.51
C GLY A 190 0.64 14.49 -2.25
N GLU A 191 -0.25 13.63 -1.76
CA GLU A 191 0.01 12.76 -0.62
C GLU A 191 1.15 11.78 -0.92
N ARG A 192 1.95 11.48 0.11
CA ARG A 192 3.15 10.64 0.03
C ARG A 192 3.04 9.44 0.96
N SER A 193 3.61 8.31 0.54
CA SER A 193 3.63 7.09 1.32
C SER A 193 4.92 6.31 1.11
N MET A 194 5.61 5.94 2.19
CA MET A 194 6.83 5.16 2.14
C MET A 194 6.83 3.99 3.12
N ALA A 195 6.48 4.23 4.38
CA ALA A 195 6.53 3.25 5.45
C ALA A 195 5.57 2.08 5.27
N ALA A 196 6.12 0.87 5.18
CA ALA A 196 5.44 -0.38 5.46
C ALA A 196 5.65 -0.75 6.95
N SER A 197 5.47 -2.00 7.34
CA SER A 197 5.49 -2.42 8.76
C SER A 197 6.76 -2.02 9.52
N ALA A 198 7.95 -2.37 9.03
CA ALA A 198 9.21 -2.03 9.69
C ALA A 198 9.49 -0.52 9.66
N GLY A 199 9.26 0.12 8.50
CA GLY A 199 9.40 1.57 8.36
C GLY A 199 8.53 2.36 9.32
N LEU A 200 7.28 1.93 9.50
CA LEU A 200 6.34 2.55 10.44
C LEU A 200 6.84 2.48 11.89
N LEU A 201 7.43 1.36 12.27
CA LEU A 201 7.83 1.09 13.65
C LEU A 201 9.12 1.82 14.04
N GLU A 202 10.11 1.89 13.16
CA GLU A 202 11.46 2.33 13.51
C GLU A 202 11.97 3.56 12.71
N TRP A 203 11.34 3.89 11.57
CA TRP A 203 11.81 4.98 10.70
C TRP A 203 10.78 6.11 10.62
N GLN A 204 10.64 6.88 11.72
CA GLN A 204 9.61 7.92 11.88
C GLN A 204 9.58 8.92 10.70
N SER A 205 10.73 9.28 10.14
CA SER A 205 10.82 10.19 8.98
C SER A 205 10.16 9.64 7.70
N SER A 206 9.84 8.33 7.66
CA SER A 206 9.19 7.68 6.54
C SER A 206 7.65 7.58 6.68
N GLN A 207 7.08 7.99 7.81
CA GLN A 207 5.65 7.80 8.07
C GLN A 207 4.76 8.68 7.17
N LEU A 208 5.17 9.86 6.80
CA LEU A 208 4.54 10.76 5.83
C LEU A 208 3.01 10.84 5.97
N ASP A 209 2.28 11.12 4.84
CA ASP A 209 0.81 11.24 4.86
C ASP A 209 0.12 9.88 5.05
N TRP A 210 0.73 8.81 4.57
CA TRP A 210 0.17 7.45 4.61
C TRP A 210 1.19 6.41 5.03
N VAL A 211 0.81 5.55 5.98
CA VAL A 211 1.54 4.33 6.32
C VAL A 211 0.79 3.10 5.77
N ARG A 212 1.54 2.07 5.38
CA ARG A 212 1.01 0.85 4.76
C ARG A 212 1.36 -0.40 5.56
N PRO A 213 0.80 -0.55 6.77
CA PRO A 213 1.02 -1.75 7.57
C PRO A 213 0.48 -2.99 6.85
N GLY A 214 1.27 -4.05 6.88
CA GLY A 214 0.88 -5.37 6.41
C GLY A 214 1.02 -6.37 7.55
N ILE A 215 2.17 -7.01 7.65
CA ILE A 215 2.40 -8.15 8.55
C ILE A 215 2.12 -7.83 10.03
N ILE A 216 2.39 -6.63 10.50
CA ILE A 216 2.13 -6.23 11.89
C ILE A 216 0.64 -6.16 12.25
N MET A 217 -0.24 -5.98 11.27
CA MET A 217 -1.68 -6.06 11.51
C MET A 217 -2.11 -7.45 11.95
N TYR A 218 -1.38 -8.45 11.52
CA TYR A 218 -1.61 -9.88 11.82
C TYR A 218 -0.77 -10.38 13.00
N GLY A 219 -0.20 -9.47 13.81
CA GLY A 219 0.54 -9.81 15.01
C GLY A 219 1.91 -10.43 14.76
N VAL A 220 2.50 -10.26 13.58
CA VAL A 220 3.82 -10.80 13.24
C VAL A 220 4.84 -9.67 13.20
N SER A 221 5.99 -9.89 13.88
CA SER A 221 7.12 -8.97 13.84
C SER A 221 7.75 -8.92 12.44
N PRO A 222 8.08 -7.73 11.91
CA PRO A 222 8.91 -7.61 10.72
C PRO A 222 10.40 -7.78 11.01
N PHE A 223 10.83 -7.85 12.29
CA PHE A 223 12.22 -7.97 12.71
C PHE A 223 12.54 -9.39 13.12
N GLY A 224 13.77 -9.85 12.82
CA GLY A 224 14.23 -11.17 13.17
C GLY A 224 14.58 -11.35 14.66
N ASP A 225 14.90 -10.26 15.35
CA ASP A 225 15.33 -10.20 16.74
C ASP A 225 14.27 -9.73 17.74
N LYS A 226 13.08 -9.32 17.25
CA LYS A 226 11.97 -8.83 18.07
C LYS A 226 10.72 -9.70 17.86
N THR A 227 10.05 -10.02 18.93
CA THR A 227 8.74 -10.71 18.89
C THR A 227 7.58 -9.72 18.72
N ALA A 228 6.40 -10.22 18.41
CA ALA A 228 5.17 -9.40 18.40
C ALA A 228 4.91 -8.76 19.78
N ALA A 229 5.17 -9.49 20.87
CA ALA A 229 4.99 -9.01 22.24
C ALA A 229 5.91 -7.82 22.58
N ASP A 230 7.15 -7.81 22.08
CA ASP A 230 8.09 -6.69 22.27
C ASP A 230 7.58 -5.39 21.64
N MET A 231 6.72 -5.51 20.64
CA MET A 231 6.08 -4.37 19.96
C MET A 231 4.66 -4.10 20.47
N ALA A 232 4.22 -4.81 21.51
CA ALA A 232 2.85 -4.79 22.03
C ALA A 232 1.79 -5.08 20.95
N LEU A 233 2.08 -6.02 20.04
CA LEU A 233 1.13 -6.57 19.07
C LEU A 233 0.47 -7.82 19.62
N SER A 234 -0.74 -8.11 19.17
CA SER A 234 -1.53 -9.29 19.55
C SER A 234 -1.67 -10.24 18.34
N LEU A 235 -1.70 -11.55 18.61
CA LEU A 235 -1.95 -12.61 17.63
C LEU A 235 -3.41 -13.03 17.62
#